data_d45dd77de2b12daa63b87d755ad5eff6
#
_entry.id   d45dd77de2b12daa63b87d755ad5eff6
#
_cell.length_a   1.000
_cell.length_b   1.000
_cell.length_c   1.000
_cell.angle_alpha   90.00
_cell.angle_beta   90.00
_cell.angle_gamma   90.00
#
_symmetry.space_group_name_H-M   'P 1'
#
loop_
_entity.id
_entity.type
_entity.pdbx_description
1 polymer ?
#
loop_
_entity_poly.entity_id
_entity_poly.type
_entity_poly.pdbx_seq_one_letter_code
_entity_poly.pdbx_strand_id
1 'polypeptide(L)'
;MIDTLNMGAYIYSVLSEDTELSSMVTKIVPCIAGNDTKFPFIVWHRTGLTSNCCKDGYYEDQVQIRLDIVASTYTSSIDIANKVRSIIEKVHTKHDTMQIEDVTIETAYEEWSNDAFVQTIIFNFKVN
;
A
#
# COMPACT_ATOMS: atom_id res chain seq x y z
N MET A 1 -15.45 -4.93 -16.97
CA MET A 1 -14.46 -3.93 -16.55
C MET A 1 -14.05 -4.19 -15.11
N ILE A 2 -12.76 -4.11 -14.83
CA ILE A 2 -12.21 -4.30 -13.49
C ILE A 2 -12.22 -2.95 -12.78
N ASP A 3 -12.62 -2.92 -11.52
CA ASP A 3 -12.72 -1.68 -10.75
C ASP A 3 -11.41 -1.39 -9.98
N THR A 4 -10.30 -1.37 -10.71
CA THR A 4 -8.96 -1.25 -10.13
C THR A 4 -8.61 0.16 -9.64
N LEU A 5 -9.36 1.18 -10.07
CA LEU A 5 -9.15 2.52 -9.54
C LEU A 5 -9.44 2.59 -8.05
N ASN A 6 -10.26 1.68 -7.53
CA ASN A 6 -10.55 1.56 -6.10
C ASN A 6 -9.57 0.67 -5.34
N MET A 7 -8.51 0.22 -5.99
CA MET A 7 -7.52 -0.68 -5.36
C MET A 7 -6.95 -0.11 -4.07
N GLY A 8 -6.71 1.19 -4.04
CA GLY A 8 -6.20 1.84 -2.83
C GLY A 8 -7.13 1.71 -1.63
N ALA A 9 -8.44 1.83 -1.86
CA ALA A 9 -9.43 1.65 -0.79
C ALA A 9 -9.42 0.20 -0.26
N TYR A 10 -9.24 -0.78 -1.14
CA TYR A 10 -9.11 -2.17 -0.75
C TYR A 10 -7.87 -2.40 0.11
N ILE A 11 -6.72 -1.87 -0.32
CA ILE A 11 -5.47 -1.97 0.44
C ILE A 11 -5.61 -1.28 1.80
N TYR A 12 -6.25 -0.12 1.85
CA TYR A 12 -6.56 0.55 3.11
C TYR A 12 -7.35 -0.37 4.05
N SER A 13 -8.39 -1.03 3.54
CA SER A 13 -9.19 -1.97 4.34
C SER A 13 -8.35 -3.11 4.90
N VAL A 14 -7.52 -3.71 4.05
CA VAL A 14 -6.65 -4.82 4.45
C VAL A 14 -5.70 -4.41 5.58
N LEU A 15 -5.08 -3.24 5.44
CA LEU A 15 -4.16 -2.71 6.46
C LEU A 15 -4.90 -2.34 7.74
N SER A 16 -6.06 -1.70 7.62
CA SER A 16 -6.83 -1.24 8.78
C SER A 16 -7.44 -2.36 9.60
N GLU A 17 -7.75 -3.48 8.96
CA GLU A 17 -8.34 -4.65 9.63
C GLU A 17 -7.31 -5.48 10.38
N ASP A 18 -6.02 -5.30 10.12
CA ASP A 18 -4.97 -6.00 10.85
C ASP A 18 -4.80 -5.38 12.23
N THR A 19 -5.10 -6.15 13.28
CA THR A 19 -5.10 -5.64 14.65
C THR A 19 -3.70 -5.30 15.15
N GLU A 20 -2.68 -6.05 14.73
CA GLU A 20 -1.29 -5.75 15.09
C GLU A 20 -0.85 -4.44 14.48
N LEU A 21 -1.06 -4.25 13.19
CA LEU A 21 -0.68 -3.01 12.52
C LEU A 21 -1.43 -1.82 13.10
N SER A 22 -2.72 -1.98 13.37
CA SER A 22 -3.54 -0.91 13.95
C SER A 22 -3.03 -0.47 15.32
N SER A 23 -2.39 -1.39 16.07
CA SER A 23 -1.77 -1.03 17.35
C SER A 23 -0.42 -0.34 17.18
N MET A 24 0.21 -0.45 16.02
CA MET A 24 1.54 0.11 15.75
C MET A 24 1.51 1.53 15.18
N VAL A 25 0.39 1.93 14.55
CA VAL A 25 0.28 3.23 13.88
C VAL A 25 -0.91 4.02 14.43
N THR A 26 -0.80 5.35 14.38
CA THR A 26 -1.90 6.21 14.83
C THR A 26 -2.94 6.41 13.75
N LYS A 27 -2.53 6.35 12.47
CA LYS A 27 -3.41 6.69 11.35
C LYS A 27 -2.89 6.11 10.04
N ILE A 28 -3.80 5.77 9.16
CA ILE A 28 -3.51 5.37 7.78
C ILE A 28 -4.36 6.27 6.89
N VAL A 29 -3.72 7.09 6.05
CA VAL A 29 -4.42 8.14 5.31
C VAL A 29 -4.07 8.10 3.83
N PRO A 30 -5.01 8.48 2.94
CA PRO A 30 -4.71 8.60 1.51
C PRO A 30 -4.01 9.91 1.18
N CYS A 31 -3.07 9.84 0.27
CA CYS A 31 -2.39 10.95 -0.40
C CYS A 31 -1.60 11.89 0.49
N ILE A 32 -2.19 12.43 1.55
CA ILE A 32 -1.52 13.43 2.38
C ILE A 32 -1.96 13.32 3.84
N ALA A 33 -0.99 13.42 4.75
CA ALA A 33 -1.27 13.48 6.18
C ALA A 33 -1.41 14.95 6.61
N GLY A 34 -2.35 15.21 7.52
CA GLY A 34 -2.48 16.54 8.09
C GLY A 34 -1.28 16.92 8.93
N ASN A 35 -1.02 18.22 9.08
CA ASN A 35 0.13 18.74 9.83
C ASN A 35 0.15 18.30 11.30
N ASP A 36 -1.02 17.98 11.84
CA ASP A 36 -1.19 17.56 13.24
C ASP A 36 -1.19 16.03 13.40
N THR A 37 -0.92 15.29 12.34
CA THR A 37 -0.88 13.84 12.39
C THR A 37 0.30 13.37 13.25
N LYS A 38 0.01 12.53 14.23
CA LYS A 38 1.03 12.04 15.17
C LYS A 38 1.73 10.80 14.62
N PHE A 39 3.04 10.72 14.90
CA PHE A 39 3.84 9.54 14.57
C PHE A 39 3.39 8.32 15.41
N PRO A 40 3.57 7.10 14.88
CA PRO A 40 3.83 6.79 13.49
C PRO A 40 2.54 6.77 12.66
N PHE A 41 2.64 7.02 11.37
CA PHE A 41 1.49 6.95 10.47
C PHE A 41 1.90 6.42 9.11
N ILE A 42 0.89 6.03 8.32
CA ILE A 42 1.08 5.52 6.96
C ILE A 42 0.29 6.39 6.00
N VAL A 43 0.95 6.78 4.91
CA VAL A 43 0.31 7.49 3.79
C VAL A 43 0.36 6.58 2.58
N TRP A 44 -0.77 6.42 1.88
CA TRP A 44 -0.82 5.62 0.68
C TRP A 44 -1.41 6.39 -0.48
N HIS A 45 -0.97 6.07 -1.69
CA HIS A 45 -1.62 6.56 -2.90
C HIS A 45 -1.23 5.71 -4.09
N ARG A 46 -2.08 5.77 -5.13
CA ARG A 46 -1.79 5.08 -6.37
C ARG A 46 -0.83 5.93 -7.20
N THR A 47 0.27 5.34 -7.65
CA THR A 47 1.26 6.01 -8.48
C THR A 47 1.11 5.68 -9.95
N GLY A 48 0.39 4.63 -10.27
CA GLY A 48 0.18 4.28 -11.66
C GLY A 48 -0.83 3.16 -11.83
N LEU A 49 -1.40 3.12 -13.02
CA LEU A 49 -2.29 2.04 -13.45
C LEU A 49 -2.09 1.86 -14.95
N THR A 50 -1.76 0.65 -15.37
CA THR A 50 -1.63 0.28 -16.77
C THR A 50 -2.63 -0.83 -17.07
N SER A 51 -3.46 -0.63 -18.06
CA SER A 51 -4.48 -1.60 -18.43
C SER A 51 -4.10 -2.27 -19.75
N ASN A 52 -4.14 -3.60 -19.76
CA ASN A 52 -3.87 -4.41 -20.92
C ASN A 52 -5.11 -5.21 -21.29
N CYS A 53 -5.51 -5.11 -22.57
CA CYS A 53 -6.60 -5.90 -23.10
C CYS A 53 -6.02 -7.07 -23.89
N CYS A 54 -6.37 -8.29 -23.48
CA CYS A 54 -5.94 -9.50 -24.18
C CYS A 54 -6.85 -9.79 -25.39
N LYS A 55 -6.35 -10.57 -26.34
CA LYS A 55 -7.09 -10.93 -27.56
C LYS A 55 -8.42 -11.63 -27.27
N ASP A 56 -8.51 -12.30 -26.11
CA ASP A 56 -9.71 -13.05 -25.71
C ASP A 56 -10.73 -12.21 -24.95
N GLY A 57 -10.54 -10.88 -24.90
CA GLY A 57 -11.45 -9.97 -24.21
C GLY A 57 -11.20 -9.81 -22.72
N TYR A 58 -10.14 -10.38 -22.19
CA TYR A 58 -9.73 -10.17 -20.82
C TYR A 58 -9.12 -8.79 -20.62
N TYR A 59 -9.33 -8.26 -19.43
CA TYR A 59 -8.59 -7.08 -18.99
C TYR A 59 -7.68 -7.51 -17.86
N GLU A 60 -6.44 -7.07 -17.95
CA GLU A 60 -5.46 -7.23 -16.88
C GLU A 60 -4.90 -5.86 -16.57
N ASP A 61 -5.02 -5.46 -15.33
CA ASP A 61 -4.48 -4.19 -14.88
C ASP A 61 -3.26 -4.43 -14.01
N GLN A 62 -2.28 -3.54 -14.16
CA GLN A 62 -1.16 -3.44 -13.26
C GLN A 62 -1.31 -2.14 -12.49
N VAL A 63 -1.43 -2.25 -11.18
CA VAL A 63 -1.66 -1.10 -10.31
C VAL A 63 -0.45 -0.93 -9.41
N GLN A 64 0.07 0.29 -9.35
CA GLN A 64 1.14 0.63 -8.41
C GLN A 64 0.55 1.41 -7.25
N ILE A 65 0.81 0.93 -6.05
CA ILE A 65 0.44 1.63 -4.81
C ILE A 65 1.71 1.92 -4.03
N ARG A 66 1.89 3.19 -3.68
CA ARG A 66 3.00 3.64 -2.85
C ARG A 66 2.53 3.77 -1.41
N LEU A 67 3.33 3.25 -0.50
CA LEU A 67 3.10 3.37 0.94
C LEU A 67 4.30 4.05 1.57
N ASP A 68 4.06 5.14 2.28
CA ASP A 68 5.08 5.84 3.07
C ASP A 68 4.79 5.60 4.54
N ILE A 69 5.71 4.96 5.24
CA ILE A 69 5.64 4.72 6.67
C ILE A 69 6.50 5.78 7.34
N VAL A 70 5.90 6.63 8.15
CA VAL A 70 6.55 7.78 8.77
C VAL A 70 6.58 7.58 10.27
N ALA A 71 7.78 7.57 10.86
CA ALA A 71 7.96 7.30 12.28
C ALA A 71 9.03 8.20 12.88
N SER A 72 8.97 8.39 14.20
CA SER A 72 9.94 9.21 14.94
C SER A 72 11.25 8.50 15.20
N THR A 73 11.29 7.15 15.13
CA THR A 73 12.50 6.37 15.29
C THR A 73 12.73 5.45 14.10
N TYR A 74 13.98 5.16 13.82
CA TYR A 74 14.34 4.27 12.72
C TYR A 74 13.77 2.86 12.94
N THR A 75 13.95 2.32 14.15
CA THR A 75 13.48 0.97 14.48
C THR A 75 11.98 0.85 14.29
N SER A 76 11.21 1.84 14.73
CA SER A 76 9.76 1.85 14.55
C SER A 76 9.39 1.85 13.07
N SER A 77 10.07 2.65 12.25
CA SER A 77 9.79 2.71 10.82
C SER A 77 10.02 1.36 10.14
N ILE A 78 11.10 0.66 10.50
CA ILE A 78 11.42 -0.67 9.94
C ILE A 78 10.41 -1.72 10.40
N ASP A 79 10.05 -1.73 11.68
CA ASP A 79 9.11 -2.71 12.22
C ASP A 79 7.74 -2.59 11.53
N ILE A 80 7.28 -1.37 11.36
CA ILE A 80 6.01 -1.11 10.68
C ILE A 80 6.10 -1.49 9.20
N ALA A 81 7.20 -1.14 8.53
CA ALA A 81 7.39 -1.48 7.13
C ALA A 81 7.39 -2.99 6.90
N ASN A 82 8.06 -3.75 7.78
CA ASN A 82 8.06 -5.21 7.71
C ASN A 82 6.66 -5.78 7.92
N LYS A 83 5.90 -5.22 8.84
CA LYS A 83 4.52 -5.65 9.09
C LYS A 83 3.64 -5.38 7.87
N VAL A 84 3.73 -4.19 7.31
CA VAL A 84 3.01 -3.82 6.09
C VAL A 84 3.34 -4.78 4.95
N ARG A 85 4.61 -5.03 4.73
CA ARG A 85 5.05 -5.96 3.69
C ARG A 85 4.46 -7.34 3.87
N SER A 86 4.48 -7.88 5.10
CA SER A 86 3.95 -9.21 5.37
C SER A 86 2.45 -9.30 5.13
N ILE A 87 1.71 -8.23 5.40
CA ILE A 87 0.27 -8.18 5.15
C ILE A 87 -0.02 -8.13 3.65
N ILE A 88 0.63 -7.19 2.95
CA ILE A 88 0.37 -6.93 1.53
C ILE A 88 0.77 -8.13 0.67
N GLU A 89 1.89 -8.77 0.95
CA GLU A 89 2.36 -9.91 0.15
C GLU A 89 1.46 -11.14 0.24
N LYS A 90 0.56 -11.19 1.23
CA LYS A 90 -0.42 -12.26 1.39
C LYS A 90 -1.74 -12.00 0.67
N VAL A 91 -1.87 -10.86 0.00
CA VAL A 91 -3.12 -10.47 -0.65
C VAL A 91 -3.22 -11.13 -2.02
N HIS A 92 -3.85 -12.29 -2.07
CA HIS A 92 -4.09 -13.07 -3.29
C HIS A 92 -5.55 -13.44 -3.40
N THR A 93 -6.43 -12.53 -3.02
CA THR A 93 -7.85 -12.84 -2.94
C THR A 93 -8.65 -12.07 -3.96
N LYS A 94 -9.84 -12.60 -4.22
CA LYS A 94 -10.84 -11.91 -5.02
C LYS A 94 -11.58 -10.93 -4.11
N HIS A 95 -11.67 -9.68 -4.55
CA HIS A 95 -12.43 -8.63 -3.86
C HIS A 95 -13.35 -7.97 -4.87
N ASP A 96 -14.66 -8.10 -4.67
CA ASP A 96 -15.68 -7.62 -5.62
C ASP A 96 -15.39 -8.12 -7.04
N THR A 97 -15.09 -7.21 -7.97
CA THR A 97 -14.77 -7.55 -9.35
C THR A 97 -13.29 -7.77 -9.61
N MET A 98 -12.47 -7.62 -8.56
CA MET A 98 -11.00 -7.72 -8.69
C MET A 98 -10.50 -9.08 -8.22
N GLN A 99 -9.65 -9.68 -9.04
CA GLN A 99 -8.89 -10.86 -8.68
C GLN A 99 -7.41 -10.49 -8.67
N ILE A 100 -6.81 -10.44 -7.49
CA ILE A 100 -5.38 -10.12 -7.37
C ILE A 100 -4.60 -11.39 -7.64
N GLU A 101 -3.88 -11.42 -8.75
CA GLU A 101 -3.08 -12.58 -9.15
C GLU A 101 -1.69 -12.57 -8.54
N ASP A 102 -1.09 -11.39 -8.45
CA ASP A 102 0.29 -11.27 -8.03
C ASP A 102 0.55 -9.94 -7.37
N VAL A 103 1.46 -9.96 -6.40
CA VAL A 103 1.91 -8.77 -5.67
C VAL A 103 3.42 -8.82 -5.61
N THR A 104 4.08 -7.79 -6.11
CA THR A 104 5.53 -7.66 -6.06
C THR A 104 5.94 -6.29 -5.58
N ILE A 105 7.15 -6.18 -5.05
CA ILE A 105 7.73 -4.88 -4.72
C ILE A 105 8.43 -4.36 -5.96
N GLU A 106 8.02 -3.17 -6.43
CA GLU A 106 8.72 -2.48 -7.50
C GLU A 106 10.03 -1.91 -6.98
N THR A 107 9.96 -1.20 -5.86
CA THR A 107 11.12 -0.63 -5.20
C THR A 107 10.78 -0.29 -3.76
N ALA A 108 11.80 -0.21 -2.92
CA ALA A 108 11.66 0.24 -1.54
C ALA A 108 12.91 1.03 -1.18
N TYR A 109 12.72 2.14 -0.50
CA TYR A 109 13.83 2.99 -0.07
C TYR A 109 13.47 3.74 1.20
N GLU A 110 14.46 4.33 1.82
CA GLU A 110 14.27 5.06 3.06
C GLU A 110 14.92 6.42 3.02
N GLU A 111 14.38 7.35 3.81
CA GLU A 111 14.96 8.69 3.93
C GLU A 111 14.63 9.29 5.29
N TRP A 112 15.41 10.31 5.65
CA TRP A 112 15.16 11.18 6.79
C TRP A 112 14.64 12.50 6.24
N SER A 113 13.45 12.90 6.66
CA SER A 113 12.80 14.11 6.16
C SER A 113 11.89 14.71 7.23
N ASN A 114 11.97 16.02 7.45
CA ASN A 114 11.13 16.74 8.41
C ASN A 114 11.14 16.12 9.82
N ASP A 115 12.34 15.78 10.30
CA ASP A 115 12.55 15.16 11.60
C ASP A 115 11.87 13.81 11.78
N ALA A 116 11.68 13.08 10.69
CA ALA A 116 11.07 11.76 10.70
C ALA A 116 11.82 10.78 9.82
N PHE A 117 11.74 9.50 10.16
CA PHE A 117 12.22 8.41 9.32
C PHE A 117 11.08 7.94 8.44
N VAL A 118 11.32 7.89 7.13
CA VAL A 118 10.31 7.47 6.15
C VAL A 118 10.79 6.22 5.45
N GLN A 119 9.99 5.16 5.52
CA GLN A 119 10.18 3.95 4.72
C GLN A 119 9.15 3.98 3.61
N THR A 120 9.63 3.99 2.37
CA THR A 120 8.74 3.99 1.19
C THR A 120 8.79 2.65 0.52
N ILE A 121 7.61 2.06 0.29
CA ILE A 121 7.49 0.80 -0.44
C ILE A 121 6.49 1.02 -1.57
N ILE A 122 6.88 0.67 -2.80
CA ILE A 122 5.99 0.73 -3.95
C ILE A 122 5.70 -0.71 -4.38
N PHE A 123 4.43 -1.09 -4.29
CA PHE A 123 3.96 -2.41 -4.67
C PHE A 123 3.32 -2.38 -6.05
N ASN A 124 3.56 -3.44 -6.82
CA ASN A 124 2.85 -3.70 -8.06
C ASN A 124 1.85 -4.82 -7.84
N PHE A 125 0.61 -4.57 -8.23
CA PHE A 125 -0.46 -5.55 -8.17
C PHE A 125 -0.90 -5.90 -9.58
N LYS A 126 -0.94 -7.19 -9.86
CA LYS A 126 -1.50 -7.69 -11.11
C LYS A 126 -2.93 -8.14 -10.84
N VAL A 127 -3.88 -7.51 -11.51
CA VAL A 127 -5.31 -7.64 -11.19
C VAL A 127 -6.10 -7.97 -12.44
N ASN A 128 -6.99 -8.96 -12.31
CA ASN A 128 -7.94 -9.32 -13.36
C ASN A 128 -9.34 -8.87 -13.02
#